data_bd4f5c12dc1cfed9113cf2d89b162375
#
_entry.id   bd4f5c12dc1cfed9113cf2d89b162375
#
_cell.length_a   1.000
_cell.length_b   1.000
_cell.length_c   1.000
_cell.angle_alpha   90.00
_cell.angle_beta   90.00
_cell.angle_gamma   90.00
#
_symmetry.space_group_name_H-M   'P 1'
#
loop_
_entity.id
_entity.type
_entity.pdbx_description
1 polymer ?
#
loop_
_entity_poly.entity_id
_entity_poly.type
_entity_poly.pdbx_seq_one_letter_code
_entity_poly.pdbx_strand_id
1 'polypeptide(L)'
;MLAKEYTRDMKVPRKVYDGWAPPIGWLLSEKYDGYRARWMPNNNHFLSRSSKVYSGTPDWFLSAMPNEFLDGELFAGRENFQDMGVVRKKSPDDEEWIPIKYVVYDLPEDKGTFEERVVKLKKIVSKATKDWDKVKKDLPEPFCDIPCPLVFTDQIKITSLEHLDKIYKDVLSKGGEGVMIKDPISLYEDKRSDYMLKYKPCFDAEAIIVDYKEGQGKYDGLLGAFICKPLINYGSYSVIDENEEHEFCVSGMDDEVRGNYLQTHPEGAIITYEYSGMTDTGKPRFARYLRLRDDIVIKDINNSQDKKERIIEIFESLALNERNNGQGFKASAYL
;
A
#
# COMPACT_ATOMS: atom_id res chain seq x y z
N MET A 1 1.97 15.76 6.25
CA MET A 1 3.31 15.13 6.05
C MET A 1 3.20 13.98 5.06
N LEU A 2 4.21 13.71 4.22
CA LEU A 2 4.26 12.56 3.31
C LEU A 2 5.50 11.71 3.61
N ALA A 3 5.34 10.38 3.57
CA ALA A 3 6.41 9.43 3.87
C ALA A 3 7.36 9.21 2.68
N LYS A 4 8.66 8.96 2.98
CA LYS A 4 9.61 8.31 2.09
C LYS A 4 9.58 6.79 2.28
N GLU A 5 10.10 6.05 1.32
CA GLU A 5 10.27 4.60 1.48
C GLU A 5 11.42 4.28 2.41
N TYR A 6 11.24 3.25 3.24
CA TYR A 6 12.26 2.67 4.10
C TYR A 6 12.71 1.34 3.52
N THR A 7 14.02 1.15 3.44
CA THR A 7 14.66 -0.14 3.20
C THR A 7 15.44 -0.56 4.44
N ARG A 8 15.59 -1.86 4.70
CA ARG A 8 16.16 -2.39 5.95
C ARG A 8 17.54 -1.81 6.31
N ASP A 9 18.36 -1.52 5.30
CA ASP A 9 19.71 -0.99 5.48
C ASP A 9 19.76 0.54 5.49
N MET A 10 18.59 1.18 5.37
CA MET A 10 18.49 2.64 5.33
C MET A 10 18.83 3.23 6.69
N LYS A 11 19.74 4.20 6.67
CA LYS A 11 20.00 5.05 7.82
C LYS A 11 19.12 6.30 7.75
N VAL A 12 18.70 6.77 8.90
CA VAL A 12 17.86 7.97 9.04
C VAL A 12 18.64 9.10 9.67
N PRO A 13 18.30 10.37 9.37
CA PRO A 13 18.95 11.50 9.99
C PRO A 13 18.67 11.56 11.49
N ARG A 14 19.67 11.88 12.29
CA ARG A 14 19.52 12.11 13.73
C ARG A 14 19.60 13.59 14.03
N LYS A 15 18.54 14.16 14.60
CA LYS A 15 18.52 15.59 14.97
C LYS A 15 19.42 15.95 16.15
N VAL A 16 19.74 14.98 17.01
CA VAL A 16 20.47 15.21 18.26
C VAL A 16 21.99 14.99 18.11
N TYR A 17 22.41 14.22 17.09
CA TYR A 17 23.82 13.94 16.79
C TYR A 17 24.01 14.04 15.28
N ASP A 18 25.04 14.70 14.83
CA ASP A 18 25.42 14.69 13.41
C ASP A 18 25.67 13.25 12.96
N GLY A 19 24.85 12.77 12.02
CA GLY A 19 25.01 11.44 11.46
C GLY A 19 23.72 10.75 11.06
N TRP A 20 23.90 9.60 10.46
CA TRP A 20 22.84 8.71 9.98
C TRP A 20 22.92 7.37 10.71
N ALA A 21 21.81 6.88 11.23
CA ALA A 21 21.75 5.62 11.97
C ALA A 21 20.42 4.89 11.71
N PRO A 22 20.31 3.59 12.04
CA PRO A 22 19.03 2.89 12.02
C PRO A 22 17.96 3.63 12.85
N PRO A 23 16.65 3.47 12.54
CA PRO A 23 15.55 4.21 13.17
C PRO A 23 15.21 3.70 14.59
N ILE A 24 16.24 3.32 15.36
CA ILE A 24 16.06 2.87 16.75
C ILE A 24 15.67 4.08 17.61
N GLY A 25 14.63 3.90 18.42
CA GLY A 25 14.04 4.96 19.23
C GLY A 25 12.92 5.71 18.52
N TRP A 26 12.72 5.52 17.21
CA TRP A 26 11.60 6.06 16.47
C TRP A 26 10.31 5.31 16.82
N LEU A 27 9.17 5.91 16.48
CA LEU A 27 7.84 5.35 16.70
C LEU A 27 7.37 4.62 15.44
N LEU A 28 6.75 3.48 15.66
CA LEU A 28 6.22 2.60 14.62
C LEU A 28 4.73 2.39 14.81
N SER A 29 3.98 2.45 13.73
CA SER A 29 2.55 2.11 13.67
C SER A 29 2.24 1.28 12.44
N GLU A 30 1.07 0.65 12.40
CA GLU A 30 0.58 0.01 11.18
C GLU A 30 0.38 1.05 10.07
N LYS A 31 0.68 0.65 8.84
CA LYS A 31 0.31 1.38 7.64
C LYS A 31 -1.03 0.85 7.14
N TYR A 32 -2.06 1.67 7.27
CA TYR A 32 -3.41 1.32 6.84
C TYR A 32 -3.57 1.50 5.32
N ASP A 33 -4.20 0.53 4.67
CA ASP A 33 -4.51 0.55 3.24
C ASP A 33 -5.91 1.16 3.04
N GLY A 34 -5.99 2.48 3.06
CA GLY A 34 -7.23 3.23 2.97
C GLY A 34 -7.09 4.51 2.16
N TYR A 35 -7.91 5.49 2.49
CA TYR A 35 -7.82 6.84 1.94
C TYR A 35 -7.45 7.86 3.01
N ARG A 36 -6.27 8.49 2.87
CA ARG A 36 -5.89 9.58 3.77
C ARG A 36 -6.96 10.65 3.80
N ALA A 37 -7.36 11.02 5.00
CA ALA A 37 -8.33 12.07 5.25
C ALA A 37 -7.83 13.02 6.34
N ARG A 38 -7.96 14.33 6.10
CA ARG A 38 -7.75 15.36 7.10
C ARG A 38 -9.12 15.86 7.56
N TRP A 39 -9.39 15.71 8.84
CA TRP A 39 -10.60 16.25 9.44
C TRP A 39 -10.47 17.76 9.67
N MET A 40 -11.45 18.51 9.18
CA MET A 40 -11.53 19.97 9.22
C MET A 40 -12.73 20.39 10.08
N PRO A 41 -12.58 20.56 11.40
CA PRO A 41 -13.71 20.81 12.31
C PRO A 41 -14.48 22.08 11.98
N ASN A 42 -13.80 23.15 11.55
CA ASN A 42 -14.42 24.42 11.20
C ASN A 42 -15.40 24.33 10.03
N ASN A 43 -15.21 23.33 9.16
CA ASN A 43 -16.01 23.13 7.95
C ASN A 43 -16.86 21.86 8.02
N ASN A 44 -16.75 21.09 9.10
CA ASN A 44 -17.44 19.82 9.32
C ASN A 44 -17.30 18.85 8.13
N HIS A 45 -16.07 18.71 7.59
CA HIS A 45 -15.81 17.80 6.48
C HIS A 45 -14.39 17.21 6.50
N PHE A 46 -14.20 16.14 5.74
CA PHE A 46 -12.90 15.55 5.45
C PHE A 46 -12.32 16.03 4.13
N LEU A 47 -11.01 16.27 4.11
CA LEU A 47 -10.23 16.55 2.90
C LEU A 47 -9.34 15.37 2.54
N SER A 48 -9.35 14.98 1.26
CA SER A 48 -8.44 14.00 0.69
C SER A 48 -7.00 14.52 0.65
N ARG A 49 -6.06 13.63 0.30
CA ARG A 49 -4.65 14.00 0.07
C ARG A 49 -4.47 15.14 -0.96
N SER A 50 -5.36 15.23 -1.95
CA SER A 50 -5.36 16.30 -2.97
C SER A 50 -6.27 17.48 -2.62
N SER A 51 -6.65 17.61 -1.34
CA SER A 51 -7.53 18.67 -0.82
C SER A 51 -8.93 18.70 -1.44
N LYS A 52 -9.42 17.57 -1.96
CA LYS A 52 -10.80 17.40 -2.38
C LYS A 52 -11.65 16.97 -1.19
N VAL A 53 -12.85 17.53 -1.08
CA VAL A 53 -13.80 17.17 -0.01
C VAL A 53 -14.38 15.78 -0.27
N TYR A 54 -14.50 14.97 0.78
CA TYR A 54 -15.28 13.74 0.78
C TYR A 54 -16.74 14.07 1.08
N SER A 55 -17.46 14.54 0.07
CA SER A 55 -18.80 15.12 0.20
C SER A 55 -19.90 14.13 0.57
N GLY A 56 -19.66 12.84 0.44
CA GLY A 56 -20.60 11.77 0.77
C GLY A 56 -20.41 11.21 2.18
N THR A 57 -19.70 11.90 3.08
CA THR A 57 -19.56 11.44 4.47
C THR A 57 -20.88 11.63 5.22
N PRO A 58 -21.48 10.57 5.81
CA PRO A 58 -22.76 10.68 6.50
C PRO A 58 -22.68 11.51 7.79
N ASP A 59 -23.80 12.16 8.13
CA ASP A 59 -23.90 13.02 9.32
C ASP A 59 -23.63 12.24 10.62
N TRP A 60 -24.07 10.97 10.70
CA TRP A 60 -23.80 10.13 11.86
C TRP A 60 -22.30 9.93 12.06
N PHE A 61 -21.53 9.74 10.97
CA PHE A 61 -20.07 9.57 11.03
C PHE A 61 -19.38 10.87 11.45
N LEU A 62 -19.84 12.00 10.89
CA LEU A 62 -19.32 13.33 11.24
C LEU A 62 -19.59 13.68 12.71
N SER A 63 -20.71 13.25 13.27
CA SER A 63 -21.08 13.52 14.68
C SER A 63 -20.15 12.86 15.71
N ALA A 64 -19.35 11.85 15.29
CA ALA A 64 -18.33 11.23 16.12
C ALA A 64 -17.01 12.03 16.16
N MET A 65 -16.86 13.05 15.34
CA MET A 65 -15.58 13.75 15.18
C MET A 65 -15.42 14.87 16.22
N PRO A 66 -14.22 15.06 16.77
CA PRO A 66 -13.93 16.12 17.74
C PRO A 66 -13.71 17.47 17.07
N ASN A 67 -13.59 18.52 17.89
CA ASN A 67 -13.32 19.89 17.41
C ASN A 67 -11.87 20.17 17.05
N GLU A 68 -10.99 19.19 17.15
CA GLU A 68 -9.58 19.31 16.81
C GLU A 68 -9.33 18.88 15.35
N PHE A 69 -8.37 19.53 14.69
CA PHE A 69 -7.89 19.12 13.37
C PHE A 69 -7.15 17.80 13.49
N LEU A 70 -7.52 16.80 12.67
CA LEU A 70 -6.93 15.47 12.69
C LEU A 70 -6.38 15.09 11.32
N ASP A 71 -5.31 14.29 11.32
CA ASP A 71 -4.78 13.61 10.13
C ASP A 71 -4.84 12.10 10.37
N GLY A 72 -5.46 11.38 9.45
CA GLY A 72 -5.72 9.96 9.59
C GLY A 72 -6.03 9.28 8.27
N GLU A 73 -6.44 8.04 8.38
CA GLU A 73 -6.85 7.20 7.25
C GLU A 73 -8.31 6.76 7.43
N LEU A 74 -9.14 6.95 6.41
CA LEU A 74 -10.42 6.25 6.31
C LEU A 74 -10.12 4.82 5.87
N PHE A 75 -10.60 3.83 6.62
CA PHE A 75 -10.17 2.45 6.53
C PHE A 75 -11.33 1.47 6.77
N ALA A 76 -11.55 0.53 5.84
CA ALA A 76 -12.62 -0.47 5.92
C ALA A 76 -12.20 -1.80 6.57
N GLY A 77 -10.97 -1.92 7.01
CA GLY A 77 -10.39 -3.18 7.48
C GLY A 77 -9.29 -3.69 6.55
N ARG A 78 -8.50 -4.64 7.05
CA ARG A 78 -7.46 -5.29 6.24
C ARG A 78 -8.12 -6.09 5.12
N GLU A 79 -7.45 -6.14 3.96
CA GLU A 79 -7.90 -6.84 2.75
C GLU A 79 -9.22 -6.31 2.15
N ASN A 80 -9.79 -5.24 2.70
CA ASN A 80 -11.07 -4.64 2.27
C ASN A 80 -10.89 -3.30 1.53
N PHE A 81 -9.76 -3.09 0.87
CA PHE A 81 -9.53 -1.82 0.15
C PHE A 81 -10.56 -1.56 -0.94
N GLN A 82 -11.15 -2.59 -1.52
CA GLN A 82 -12.18 -2.46 -2.57
C GLN A 82 -13.45 -1.78 -2.04
N ASP A 83 -13.82 -2.05 -0.78
CA ASP A 83 -14.98 -1.43 -0.13
C ASP A 83 -14.77 0.06 0.12
N MET A 84 -13.51 0.52 0.08
CA MET A 84 -13.16 1.94 0.19
C MET A 84 -13.71 2.81 -0.96
N GLY A 85 -14.24 2.21 -2.01
CA GLY A 85 -14.91 2.91 -3.11
C GLY A 85 -16.05 3.83 -2.63
N VAL A 86 -16.74 3.47 -1.56
CA VAL A 86 -17.83 4.24 -0.94
C VAL A 86 -17.40 5.66 -0.55
N VAL A 87 -16.17 5.84 -0.05
CA VAL A 87 -15.63 7.13 0.40
C VAL A 87 -15.57 8.17 -0.73
N ARG A 88 -15.54 7.72 -2.00
CA ARG A 88 -15.50 8.60 -3.18
C ARG A 88 -16.88 8.90 -3.75
N LYS A 89 -17.93 8.20 -3.33
CA LYS A 89 -19.31 8.48 -3.75
C LYS A 89 -19.72 9.86 -3.26
N LYS A 90 -20.50 10.59 -4.06
CA LYS A 90 -21.06 11.88 -3.68
C LYS A 90 -22.31 11.73 -2.78
N SER A 91 -23.03 10.65 -2.95
CA SER A 91 -24.25 10.32 -2.24
C SER A 91 -24.32 8.81 -2.04
N PRO A 92 -23.53 8.24 -1.12
CA PRO A 92 -23.66 6.84 -0.73
C PRO A 92 -24.90 6.69 0.15
N ASP A 93 -25.37 5.47 0.34
CA ASP A 93 -26.27 5.15 1.43
C ASP A 93 -25.48 5.21 2.76
N ASP A 94 -26.09 5.77 3.80
CA ASP A 94 -25.41 5.98 5.09
C ASP A 94 -24.88 4.68 5.70
N GLU A 95 -25.55 3.54 5.46
CA GLU A 95 -25.15 2.22 5.93
C GLU A 95 -23.88 1.69 5.24
N GLU A 96 -23.57 2.14 4.02
CA GLU A 96 -22.34 1.77 3.33
C GLU A 96 -21.07 2.23 4.10
N TRP A 97 -21.22 3.22 5.00
CA TRP A 97 -20.12 3.72 5.83
C TRP A 97 -19.93 2.96 7.14
N ILE A 98 -20.81 2.01 7.49
CA ILE A 98 -20.72 1.24 8.75
C ILE A 98 -19.35 0.53 8.92
N PRO A 99 -18.77 -0.11 7.89
CA PRO A 99 -17.45 -0.73 8.03
C PRO A 99 -16.30 0.28 8.10
N ILE A 100 -16.53 1.54 7.73
CA ILE A 100 -15.47 2.56 7.67
C ILE A 100 -15.10 3.04 9.07
N LYS A 101 -13.80 3.10 9.36
CA LYS A 101 -13.23 3.74 10.55
C LYS A 101 -12.34 4.90 10.13
N TYR A 102 -12.27 5.93 10.94
CA TYR A 102 -11.26 6.97 10.81
C TYR A 102 -10.13 6.71 11.78
N VAL A 103 -9.04 6.15 11.28
CA VAL A 103 -7.86 5.77 12.06
C VAL A 103 -6.91 6.95 12.08
N VAL A 104 -6.80 7.62 13.22
CA VAL A 104 -6.03 8.86 13.34
C VAL A 104 -4.63 8.63 13.86
N TYR A 105 -3.67 9.35 13.28
CA TYR A 105 -2.26 9.17 13.58
C TYR A 105 -1.51 10.49 13.82
N ASP A 106 -2.11 11.67 13.60
CA ASP A 106 -1.42 12.95 13.85
C ASP A 106 -2.37 14.13 14.08
N LEU A 107 -1.79 15.24 14.64
CA LEU A 107 -2.44 16.53 14.87
C LEU A 107 -1.75 17.60 14.03
N PRO A 108 -2.28 17.96 12.84
CA PRO A 108 -1.58 18.85 11.91
C PRO A 108 -1.37 20.28 12.40
N GLU A 109 -2.25 20.80 13.25
CA GLU A 109 -2.20 22.18 13.77
C GLU A 109 -1.40 22.29 15.07
N ASP A 110 -1.04 21.19 15.71
CA ASP A 110 -0.24 21.19 16.94
C ASP A 110 1.25 21.39 16.61
N LYS A 111 1.89 22.34 17.29
CA LYS A 111 3.28 22.73 17.06
C LYS A 111 4.30 21.89 17.87
N GLY A 112 3.83 20.98 18.72
CA GLY A 112 4.69 20.09 19.50
C GLY A 112 5.40 19.03 18.65
N THR A 113 6.30 18.29 19.27
CA THR A 113 6.94 17.11 18.67
C THR A 113 5.92 16.01 18.40
N PHE A 114 6.28 15.05 17.55
CA PHE A 114 5.37 13.92 17.24
C PHE A 114 4.97 13.14 18.50
N GLU A 115 5.91 12.89 19.39
CA GLU A 115 5.65 12.20 20.66
C GLU A 115 4.63 12.97 21.54
N GLU A 116 4.78 14.30 21.64
CA GLU A 116 3.81 15.14 22.35
C GLU A 116 2.42 15.13 21.69
N ARG A 117 2.39 15.18 20.34
CA ARG A 117 1.14 15.11 19.59
C ARG A 117 0.43 13.77 19.77
N VAL A 118 1.18 12.65 19.80
CA VAL A 118 0.64 11.30 20.07
C VAL A 118 -0.06 11.25 21.43
N VAL A 119 0.57 11.79 22.48
CA VAL A 119 -0.02 11.84 23.83
C VAL A 119 -1.33 12.64 23.85
N LYS A 120 -1.36 13.80 23.17
CA LYS A 120 -2.55 14.64 23.04
C LYS A 120 -3.64 13.94 22.22
N LEU A 121 -3.27 13.37 21.09
CA LEU A 121 -4.18 12.66 20.19
C LEU A 121 -4.89 11.50 20.91
N LYS A 122 -4.17 10.71 21.69
CA LYS A 122 -4.75 9.63 22.49
C LYS A 122 -5.82 10.12 23.47
N LYS A 123 -5.58 11.29 24.10
CA LYS A 123 -6.58 11.91 25.00
C LYS A 123 -7.80 12.40 24.23
N ILE A 124 -7.61 13.02 23.06
CA ILE A 124 -8.70 13.52 22.18
C ILE A 124 -9.58 12.34 21.75
N VAL A 125 -8.98 11.26 21.22
CA VAL A 125 -9.74 10.08 20.80
C VAL A 125 -10.47 9.43 21.96
N SER A 126 -9.80 9.27 23.12
CA SER A 126 -10.46 8.71 24.33
C SER A 126 -11.67 9.56 24.79
N LYS A 127 -11.59 10.88 24.69
CA LYS A 127 -12.73 11.78 24.97
C LYS A 127 -13.83 11.61 23.93
N ALA A 128 -13.49 11.67 22.63
CA ALA A 128 -14.46 11.51 21.55
C ALA A 128 -15.21 10.18 21.62
N THR A 129 -14.51 9.08 21.96
CA THR A 129 -15.16 7.77 22.17
C THR A 129 -16.20 7.80 23.31
N LYS A 130 -15.90 8.48 24.42
CA LYS A 130 -16.86 8.64 25.53
C LYS A 130 -18.04 9.55 25.18
N ASP A 131 -17.79 10.57 24.38
CA ASP A 131 -18.85 11.48 23.93
C ASP A 131 -19.73 10.79 22.88
N TRP A 132 -19.17 9.93 22.02
CA TRP A 132 -19.90 9.08 21.10
C TRP A 132 -20.94 8.18 21.80
N ASP A 133 -20.61 7.59 22.94
CA ASP A 133 -21.54 6.76 23.71
C ASP A 133 -22.80 7.52 24.21
N LYS A 134 -22.76 8.85 24.17
CA LYS A 134 -23.93 9.71 24.44
C LYS A 134 -24.63 10.05 23.13
N VAL A 135 -23.88 10.53 22.12
CA VAL A 135 -24.41 11.00 20.84
C VAL A 135 -25.16 9.89 20.11
N LYS A 136 -24.58 8.68 20.06
CA LYS A 136 -25.16 7.56 19.33
C LYS A 136 -26.56 7.13 19.80
N LYS A 137 -26.94 7.44 21.07
CA LYS A 137 -28.23 7.07 21.62
C LYS A 137 -29.40 7.79 20.93
N ASP A 138 -29.14 8.96 20.34
CA ASP A 138 -30.14 9.78 19.64
C ASP A 138 -30.16 9.48 18.13
N LEU A 139 -29.28 8.54 17.65
CA LEU A 139 -29.27 8.13 16.26
C LEU A 139 -30.27 7.00 15.99
N PRO A 140 -30.86 6.95 14.77
CA PRO A 140 -31.70 5.82 14.37
C PRO A 140 -30.90 4.51 14.24
N GLU A 141 -31.59 3.37 14.28
CA GLU A 141 -31.00 2.08 13.92
C GLU A 141 -30.56 2.10 12.44
N PRO A 142 -29.42 1.46 12.12
CA PRO A 142 -28.54 0.67 13.00
C PRO A 142 -27.43 1.50 13.69
N PHE A 143 -27.38 2.82 13.50
CA PHE A 143 -26.24 3.68 13.90
C PHE A 143 -26.09 3.82 15.42
N CYS A 144 -27.19 3.68 16.18
CA CYS A 144 -27.15 3.72 17.67
C CYS A 144 -26.31 2.58 18.29
N ASP A 145 -26.12 1.47 17.57
CA ASP A 145 -25.37 0.31 18.05
C ASP A 145 -23.91 0.27 17.59
N ILE A 146 -23.52 1.19 16.68
CA ILE A 146 -22.18 1.19 16.11
C ILE A 146 -21.14 1.68 17.14
N PRO A 147 -19.97 1.03 17.26
CA PRO A 147 -18.87 1.56 18.05
C PRO A 147 -18.35 2.87 17.44
N CYS A 148 -17.68 3.69 18.25
CA CYS A 148 -17.10 4.94 17.75
C CYS A 148 -16.25 4.70 16.51
N PRO A 149 -16.54 5.34 15.38
CA PRO A 149 -15.77 5.17 14.16
C PRO A 149 -14.39 5.83 14.21
N LEU A 150 -14.14 6.72 15.19
CA LEU A 150 -12.84 7.34 15.42
C LEU A 150 -11.93 6.41 16.22
N VAL A 151 -10.79 6.03 15.65
CA VAL A 151 -9.84 5.07 16.24
C VAL A 151 -8.45 5.68 16.33
N PHE A 152 -7.79 5.49 17.47
CA PHE A 152 -6.39 5.89 17.65
C PHE A 152 -5.44 4.83 17.09
N THR A 153 -4.40 5.29 16.39
CA THR A 153 -3.31 4.42 15.92
C THR A 153 -2.25 4.26 17.01
N ASP A 154 -2.08 3.05 17.52
CA ASP A 154 -1.01 2.77 18.49
C ASP A 154 0.37 3.03 17.89
N GLN A 155 1.23 3.63 18.73
CA GLN A 155 2.60 3.96 18.39
C GLN A 155 3.55 3.15 19.28
N ILE A 156 4.39 2.33 18.65
CA ILE A 156 5.32 1.43 19.32
C ILE A 156 6.75 1.94 19.16
N LYS A 157 7.50 2.09 20.24
CA LYS A 157 8.89 2.52 20.17
C LYS A 157 9.79 1.39 19.64
N ILE A 158 10.53 1.65 18.59
CA ILE A 158 11.49 0.71 17.99
C ILE A 158 12.68 0.56 18.95
N THR A 159 12.93 -0.65 19.44
CA THR A 159 14.02 -0.95 20.36
C THR A 159 15.24 -1.57 19.67
N SER A 160 15.04 -2.26 18.54
CA SER A 160 16.09 -2.81 17.68
C SER A 160 15.55 -3.03 16.26
N LEU A 161 16.42 -3.38 15.31
CA LEU A 161 15.99 -3.75 13.94
C LEU A 161 15.21 -5.05 13.94
N GLU A 162 15.57 -6.02 14.78
CA GLU A 162 14.84 -7.27 14.94
C GLU A 162 13.42 -7.04 15.49
N HIS A 163 13.27 -6.06 16.41
CA HIS A 163 11.97 -5.67 16.93
C HIS A 163 11.10 -5.03 15.84
N LEU A 164 11.67 -4.16 15.01
CA LEU A 164 11.00 -3.58 13.84
C LEU A 164 10.56 -4.70 12.88
N ASP A 165 11.47 -5.60 12.50
CA ASP A 165 11.18 -6.70 11.57
C ASP A 165 10.10 -7.65 12.13
N LYS A 166 10.10 -7.90 13.43
CA LYS A 166 9.08 -8.74 14.08
C LYS A 166 7.69 -8.12 13.94
N ILE A 167 7.55 -6.82 14.25
CA ILE A 167 6.25 -6.13 14.14
C ILE A 167 5.83 -6.05 12.68
N TYR A 168 6.76 -5.72 11.78
CA TYR A 168 6.49 -5.66 10.34
C TYR A 168 5.93 -7.00 9.82
N LYS A 169 6.58 -8.12 10.15
CA LYS A 169 6.14 -9.46 9.76
C LYS A 169 4.79 -9.83 10.39
N ASP A 170 4.55 -9.45 11.65
CA ASP A 170 3.26 -9.69 12.32
C ASP A 170 2.12 -8.93 11.63
N VAL A 171 2.35 -7.67 11.23
CA VAL A 171 1.37 -6.88 10.46
C VAL A 171 1.06 -7.55 9.13
N LEU A 172 2.09 -7.97 8.38
CA LEU A 172 1.92 -8.63 7.07
C LEU A 172 1.20 -9.97 7.20
N SER A 173 1.56 -10.79 8.20
CA SER A 173 0.93 -12.11 8.40
C SER A 173 -0.55 -12.03 8.75
N LYS A 174 -1.02 -10.86 9.17
CA LYS A 174 -2.42 -10.55 9.46
C LYS A 174 -3.12 -9.76 8.35
N GLY A 175 -2.55 -9.73 7.14
CA GLY A 175 -3.12 -9.05 5.98
C GLY A 175 -2.96 -7.53 5.98
N GLY A 176 -2.07 -6.96 6.83
CA GLY A 176 -1.77 -5.52 6.82
C GLY A 176 -0.83 -5.12 5.67
N GLU A 177 -0.84 -3.87 5.25
CA GLU A 177 -0.03 -3.36 4.12
C GLU A 177 1.46 -3.21 4.48
N GLY A 178 1.77 -2.99 5.77
CA GLY A 178 3.11 -2.71 6.25
C GLY A 178 3.10 -1.80 7.47
N VAL A 179 4.18 -1.05 7.68
CA VAL A 179 4.31 -0.16 8.84
C VAL A 179 4.79 1.23 8.45
N MET A 180 4.44 2.21 9.29
CA MET A 180 4.92 3.58 9.26
C MET A 180 5.94 3.77 10.37
N ILE A 181 7.03 4.46 10.08
CA ILE A 181 8.11 4.75 11.01
C ILE A 181 8.28 6.27 11.09
N LYS A 182 8.23 6.85 12.28
CA LYS A 182 8.25 8.29 12.44
C LYS A 182 9.14 8.73 13.59
N ASP A 183 9.93 9.78 13.34
CA ASP A 183 10.80 10.39 14.33
C ASP A 183 9.97 11.04 15.45
N PRO A 184 10.13 10.64 16.74
CA PRO A 184 9.38 11.17 17.87
C PRO A 184 9.54 12.68 18.07
N ILE A 185 10.67 13.25 17.67
CA ILE A 185 10.95 14.69 17.82
C ILE A 185 10.59 15.51 16.57
N SER A 186 10.02 14.88 15.52
CA SER A 186 9.64 15.59 14.30
C SER A 186 8.44 16.52 14.51
N LEU A 187 8.52 17.71 13.91
CA LEU A 187 7.36 18.59 13.79
C LEU A 187 6.45 18.14 12.65
N TYR A 188 5.21 18.56 12.67
CA TYR A 188 4.30 18.33 11.54
C TYR A 188 4.68 19.26 10.38
N GLU A 189 4.90 18.70 9.19
CA GLU A 189 5.22 19.45 7.98
C GLU A 189 4.33 18.97 6.82
N ASP A 190 3.70 19.88 6.09
CA ASP A 190 2.83 19.52 4.96
C ASP A 190 3.63 19.28 3.66
N LYS A 191 4.71 18.52 3.78
CA LYS A 191 5.60 18.11 2.68
C LYS A 191 6.10 16.67 2.87
N ARG A 192 6.83 16.16 1.88
CA ARG A 192 7.56 14.89 2.03
C ARG A 192 8.73 15.07 3.01
N SER A 193 8.85 14.16 3.96
CA SER A 193 9.80 14.29 5.08
C SER A 193 10.67 13.05 5.23
N ASP A 194 11.94 13.26 5.57
CA ASP A 194 12.88 12.21 5.96
C ASP A 194 12.61 11.67 7.37
N TYR A 195 11.75 12.34 8.12
CA TYR A 195 11.36 11.99 9.47
C TYR A 195 10.07 11.14 9.53
N MET A 196 9.54 10.75 8.38
CA MET A 196 8.40 9.85 8.25
C MET A 196 8.64 8.89 7.09
N LEU A 197 8.71 7.60 7.39
CA LEU A 197 9.04 6.54 6.46
C LEU A 197 7.91 5.52 6.41
N LYS A 198 7.74 4.88 5.27
CA LYS A 198 6.85 3.74 5.08
C LYS A 198 7.69 2.51 4.74
N TYR A 199 7.42 1.41 5.42
CA TYR A 199 8.02 0.11 5.16
C TYR A 199 6.93 -0.87 4.77
N LYS A 200 6.92 -1.29 3.53
CA LYS A 200 5.94 -2.18 2.94
C LYS A 200 6.64 -3.19 2.01
N PRO A 201 6.00 -4.34 1.71
CA PRO A 201 6.56 -5.28 0.74
C PRO A 201 6.78 -4.60 -0.60
N CYS A 202 7.89 -4.95 -1.22
CA CYS A 202 8.20 -4.63 -2.59
C CYS A 202 8.70 -5.91 -3.25
N PHE A 203 7.98 -6.35 -4.26
CA PHE A 203 8.31 -7.52 -5.06
C PHE A 203 8.72 -7.04 -6.44
N ASP A 204 9.53 -7.79 -7.13
CA ASP A 204 9.82 -7.59 -8.54
C ASP A 204 9.44 -8.83 -9.35
N ALA A 205 9.09 -8.61 -10.59
CA ALA A 205 8.77 -9.65 -11.55
C ALA A 205 9.03 -9.14 -12.98
N GLU A 206 8.98 -10.05 -13.92
CA GLU A 206 9.13 -9.75 -15.34
C GLU A 206 7.77 -9.76 -16.05
N ALA A 207 7.67 -8.91 -17.07
CA ALA A 207 6.53 -8.85 -17.97
C ALA A 207 6.95 -8.52 -19.40
N ILE A 208 6.15 -8.95 -20.37
CA ILE A 208 6.31 -8.57 -21.77
C ILE A 208 5.42 -7.37 -22.09
N ILE A 209 5.95 -6.41 -22.83
CA ILE A 209 5.18 -5.27 -23.34
C ILE A 209 4.31 -5.77 -24.50
N VAL A 210 3.02 -5.52 -24.41
CA VAL A 210 2.05 -5.92 -25.46
C VAL A 210 1.38 -4.71 -26.13
N ASP A 211 1.35 -3.56 -25.46
CA ASP A 211 0.77 -2.31 -26.00
C ASP A 211 1.23 -1.11 -25.16
N TYR A 212 0.80 0.08 -25.51
CA TYR A 212 1.15 1.34 -24.88
C TYR A 212 -0.08 2.16 -24.52
N LYS A 213 0.01 2.84 -23.38
CA LYS A 213 -1.01 3.79 -22.94
C LYS A 213 -0.45 5.21 -23.03
N GLU A 214 -1.17 6.10 -23.70
CA GLU A 214 -0.82 7.51 -23.81
C GLU A 214 -0.81 8.22 -22.45
N GLY A 215 0.10 9.15 -22.28
CA GLY A 215 0.19 10.00 -21.09
C GLY A 215 -0.92 11.05 -21.04
N GLN A 216 -1.07 11.65 -19.86
CA GLN A 216 -2.03 12.73 -19.62
C GLN A 216 -1.37 13.91 -18.91
N GLY A 217 -1.91 15.10 -19.11
CA GLY A 217 -1.41 16.33 -18.50
C GLY A 217 -0.01 16.67 -18.96
N LYS A 218 0.99 16.69 -18.07
CA LYS A 218 2.38 17.00 -18.44
C LYS A 218 3.02 15.95 -19.35
N TYR A 219 2.42 14.78 -19.49
CA TYR A 219 2.89 13.69 -20.34
C TYR A 219 2.03 13.49 -21.60
N ASP A 220 1.22 14.48 -21.97
CA ASP A 220 0.44 14.48 -23.20
C ASP A 220 1.36 14.33 -24.42
N GLY A 221 1.05 13.40 -25.33
CA GLY A 221 1.91 13.04 -26.45
C GLY A 221 3.15 12.19 -26.10
N LEU A 222 3.33 11.78 -24.85
CA LEU A 222 4.39 10.88 -24.41
C LEU A 222 3.79 9.59 -23.84
N LEU A 223 4.65 8.59 -23.59
CA LEU A 223 4.22 7.35 -22.95
C LEU A 223 3.68 7.60 -21.52
N GLY A 224 2.46 7.18 -21.25
CA GLY A 224 1.85 7.16 -19.93
C GLY A 224 2.21 5.91 -19.14
N ALA A 225 2.03 4.73 -19.75
CA ALA A 225 2.36 3.43 -19.19
C ALA A 225 2.59 2.39 -20.29
N PHE A 226 3.38 1.36 -20.02
CA PHE A 226 3.38 0.12 -20.78
C PHE A 226 2.15 -0.70 -20.41
N ILE A 227 1.50 -1.33 -21.38
CA ILE A 227 0.53 -2.41 -21.16
C ILE A 227 1.29 -3.72 -21.27
N CYS A 228 1.22 -4.54 -20.24
CA CYS A 228 2.07 -5.72 -20.10
C CYS A 228 1.26 -6.97 -19.77
N LYS A 229 1.76 -8.13 -20.22
CA LYS A 229 1.36 -9.45 -19.74
C LYS A 229 2.44 -9.99 -18.79
N PRO A 230 2.06 -10.64 -17.67
CA PRO A 230 3.04 -11.25 -16.76
C PRO A 230 3.84 -12.33 -17.46
N LEU A 231 5.10 -12.52 -17.04
CA LEU A 231 5.90 -13.70 -17.37
C LEU A 231 5.89 -14.67 -16.20
N ILE A 232 5.62 -15.93 -16.49
CA ILE A 232 5.73 -17.03 -15.55
C ILE A 232 7.11 -17.65 -15.72
N ASN A 233 7.93 -17.59 -14.66
CA ASN A 233 9.31 -18.08 -14.67
C ASN A 233 9.37 -19.56 -14.31
N TYR A 234 10.05 -20.37 -15.13
CA TYR A 234 10.29 -21.80 -14.93
C TYR A 234 11.80 -22.11 -14.83
N GLY A 235 12.54 -21.27 -14.13
CA GLY A 235 13.97 -21.42 -13.92
C GLY A 235 14.80 -21.05 -15.15
N SER A 236 14.91 -21.94 -16.14
CA SER A 236 15.75 -21.73 -17.35
C SER A 236 15.04 -20.94 -18.47
N TYR A 237 13.74 -20.78 -18.39
CA TYR A 237 12.94 -20.03 -19.37
C TYR A 237 11.70 -19.40 -18.74
N SER A 238 11.09 -18.50 -19.48
CA SER A 238 9.83 -17.85 -19.08
C SER A 238 8.75 -18.09 -20.14
N VAL A 239 7.50 -18.00 -19.72
CA VAL A 239 6.32 -18.17 -20.54
C VAL A 239 5.40 -16.99 -20.35
N ILE A 240 4.77 -16.52 -21.43
CA ILE A 240 3.78 -15.46 -21.36
C ILE A 240 2.50 -16.02 -20.71
N ASP A 241 1.96 -15.29 -19.74
CA ASP A 241 0.60 -15.53 -19.27
C ASP A 241 -0.39 -15.01 -20.32
N GLU A 242 -1.04 -15.92 -21.01
CA GLU A 242 -1.99 -15.60 -22.09
C GLU A 242 -3.37 -15.15 -21.60
N ASN A 243 -3.61 -15.14 -20.28
CA ASN A 243 -4.87 -14.66 -19.75
C ASN A 243 -4.94 -13.12 -19.89
N GLU A 244 -5.80 -12.63 -20.77
CA GLU A 244 -6.01 -11.19 -21.00
C GLU A 244 -6.52 -10.46 -19.76
N GLU A 245 -7.21 -11.17 -18.85
CA GLU A 245 -7.65 -10.60 -17.58
C GLU A 245 -6.47 -10.20 -16.68
N HIS A 246 -5.28 -10.77 -16.90
CA HIS A 246 -4.07 -10.45 -16.16
C HIS A 246 -3.26 -9.29 -16.77
N GLU A 247 -3.66 -8.74 -17.89
CA GLU A 247 -3.01 -7.55 -18.45
C GLU A 247 -3.07 -6.37 -17.47
N PHE A 248 -1.94 -5.67 -17.33
CA PHE A 248 -1.81 -4.57 -16.39
C PHE A 248 -0.91 -3.45 -16.94
N CYS A 249 -1.00 -2.27 -16.32
CA CYS A 249 -0.19 -1.13 -16.69
C CYS A 249 1.04 -1.01 -15.79
N VAL A 250 2.21 -0.82 -16.40
CA VAL A 250 3.47 -0.47 -15.73
C VAL A 250 3.80 0.99 -16.03
N SER A 251 3.98 1.79 -14.98
CA SER A 251 4.31 3.22 -15.08
C SER A 251 5.61 3.54 -14.33
N GLY A 252 5.95 4.82 -14.15
CA GLY A 252 7.11 5.22 -13.32
C GLY A 252 8.45 5.25 -14.04
N MET A 253 8.48 5.08 -15.36
CA MET A 253 9.64 5.32 -16.20
C MET A 253 10.02 6.83 -16.19
N ASP A 254 11.28 7.11 -16.44
CA ASP A 254 11.78 8.48 -16.60
C ASP A 254 11.32 9.15 -17.89
N ASP A 255 11.65 10.43 -18.05
CA ASP A 255 11.21 11.23 -19.19
C ASP A 255 11.94 10.82 -20.49
N GLU A 256 13.15 10.25 -20.41
CA GLU A 256 13.90 9.73 -21.55
C GLU A 256 13.23 8.49 -22.14
N VAL A 257 12.88 7.52 -21.30
CA VAL A 257 12.12 6.34 -21.72
C VAL A 257 10.77 6.72 -22.28
N ARG A 258 10.08 7.71 -21.67
CA ARG A 258 8.78 8.17 -22.16
C ARG A 258 8.83 8.78 -23.55
N GLY A 259 9.91 9.47 -23.87
CA GLY A 259 10.08 10.12 -25.18
C GLY A 259 10.49 9.16 -26.29
N ASN A 260 11.25 8.12 -25.96
CA ASN A 260 11.90 7.23 -26.93
C ASN A 260 11.40 5.79 -26.89
N TYR A 261 10.28 5.52 -26.20
CA TYR A 261 9.82 4.16 -25.90
C TYR A 261 9.65 3.25 -27.13
N LEU A 262 9.15 3.78 -28.23
CA LEU A 262 8.96 3.00 -29.47
C LEU A 262 10.28 2.41 -30.01
N GLN A 263 11.41 3.08 -29.74
CA GLN A 263 12.73 2.64 -30.19
C GLN A 263 13.44 1.78 -29.15
N THR A 264 13.28 2.11 -27.88
CA THR A 264 14.01 1.48 -26.78
C THR A 264 13.25 0.33 -26.12
N HIS A 265 11.90 0.35 -26.16
CA HIS A 265 11.01 -0.60 -25.51
C HIS A 265 9.88 -1.02 -26.48
N PRO A 266 10.21 -1.65 -27.63
CA PRO A 266 9.19 -2.07 -28.60
C PRO A 266 8.26 -3.13 -27.99
N GLU A 267 7.09 -3.32 -28.60
CA GLU A 267 6.23 -4.46 -28.30
C GLU A 267 7.04 -5.78 -28.40
N GLY A 268 6.80 -6.68 -27.46
CA GLY A 268 7.60 -7.90 -27.31
C GLY A 268 8.84 -7.73 -26.43
N ALA A 269 9.23 -6.50 -26.06
CA ALA A 269 10.33 -6.30 -25.12
C ALA A 269 9.93 -6.75 -23.70
N ILE A 270 10.89 -7.33 -22.98
CA ILE A 270 10.72 -7.78 -21.61
C ILE A 270 11.24 -6.72 -20.65
N ILE A 271 10.49 -6.46 -19.60
CA ILE A 271 10.86 -5.52 -18.56
C ILE A 271 10.79 -6.18 -17.18
N THR A 272 11.64 -5.72 -16.26
CA THR A 272 11.44 -5.93 -14.82
C THR A 272 10.62 -4.77 -14.26
N TYR A 273 9.63 -5.09 -13.45
CA TYR A 273 8.84 -4.11 -12.71
C TYR A 273 8.77 -4.46 -11.23
N GLU A 274 8.65 -3.46 -10.38
CA GLU A 274 8.35 -3.65 -8.95
C GLU A 274 6.86 -3.44 -8.67
N TYR A 275 6.34 -4.15 -7.66
CA TYR A 275 4.94 -4.03 -7.25
C TYR A 275 4.77 -4.27 -5.73
N SER A 276 3.62 -3.89 -5.17
CA SER A 276 3.41 -3.91 -3.72
C SER A 276 2.47 -5.03 -3.24
N GLY A 277 2.14 -5.97 -4.11
CA GLY A 277 1.18 -7.06 -3.87
C GLY A 277 0.25 -7.22 -5.07
N MET A 278 -0.70 -8.12 -4.98
CA MET A 278 -1.66 -8.42 -6.05
C MET A 278 -3.05 -7.85 -5.71
N THR A 279 -3.86 -7.59 -6.73
CA THR A 279 -5.31 -7.37 -6.60
C THR A 279 -6.02 -8.72 -6.51
N ASP A 280 -7.29 -8.73 -6.13
CA ASP A 280 -8.11 -9.95 -6.10
C ASP A 280 -8.29 -10.57 -7.49
N THR A 281 -8.10 -9.76 -8.55
CA THR A 281 -8.11 -10.21 -9.94
C THR A 281 -6.73 -10.66 -10.45
N GLY A 282 -5.74 -10.85 -9.57
CA GLY A 282 -4.40 -11.33 -9.94
C GLY A 282 -3.50 -10.29 -10.63
N LYS A 283 -3.88 -9.00 -10.66
CA LYS A 283 -3.03 -7.94 -11.23
C LYS A 283 -2.10 -7.34 -10.20
N PRO A 284 -0.84 -6.99 -10.55
CA PRO A 284 0.09 -6.36 -9.63
C PRO A 284 -0.37 -4.93 -9.25
N ARG A 285 -0.33 -4.63 -7.96
CA ARG A 285 -0.68 -3.31 -7.41
C ARG A 285 0.51 -2.36 -7.51
N PHE A 286 0.27 -1.17 -8.07
CA PHE A 286 1.28 -0.10 -8.19
C PHE A 286 2.53 -0.51 -8.97
N ALA A 287 2.35 -1.27 -10.06
CA ALA A 287 3.45 -1.72 -10.90
C ALA A 287 4.27 -0.54 -11.45
N ARG A 288 5.57 -0.58 -11.18
CA ARG A 288 6.52 0.46 -11.57
C ARG A 288 7.69 -0.14 -12.33
N TYR A 289 8.03 0.45 -13.48
CA TYR A 289 9.18 0.07 -14.30
C TYR A 289 10.49 0.20 -13.53
N LEU A 290 11.35 -0.81 -13.68
CA LEU A 290 12.71 -0.81 -13.16
C LEU A 290 13.74 -0.78 -14.29
N ARG A 291 13.66 -1.72 -15.23
CA ARG A 291 14.64 -1.87 -16.31
C ARG A 291 14.14 -2.73 -17.46
N LEU A 292 14.77 -2.57 -18.61
CA LEU A 292 14.66 -3.48 -19.76
C LEU A 292 15.43 -4.78 -19.47
N ARG A 293 14.99 -5.89 -20.04
CA ARG A 293 15.62 -7.20 -19.95
C ARG A 293 15.85 -7.78 -21.34
N ASP A 294 17.12 -8.05 -21.66
CA ASP A 294 17.57 -8.67 -22.91
C ASP A 294 18.14 -10.08 -22.71
N ASP A 295 18.19 -10.53 -21.48
CA ASP A 295 18.77 -11.78 -21.04
C ASP A 295 17.73 -12.89 -20.79
N ILE A 296 16.43 -12.60 -20.95
CA ILE A 296 15.36 -13.58 -20.72
C ILE A 296 14.96 -14.26 -22.03
N VAL A 297 14.90 -15.57 -22.00
CA VAL A 297 14.43 -16.39 -23.11
C VAL A 297 12.97 -16.76 -22.90
N ILE A 298 12.12 -16.39 -23.86
CA ILE A 298 10.71 -16.83 -23.91
C ILE A 298 10.65 -18.10 -24.76
N LYS A 299 10.03 -19.15 -24.24
CA LYS A 299 9.66 -20.34 -25.02
C LYS A 299 8.19 -20.24 -25.47
N ASP A 300 7.96 -20.42 -26.75
CA ASP A 300 6.62 -20.57 -27.32
C ASP A 300 6.13 -22.01 -27.09
N ILE A 301 5.08 -22.19 -26.31
CA ILE A 301 4.59 -23.51 -25.82
C ILE A 301 3.51 -24.10 -26.72
N ASN A 302 3.34 -23.61 -27.93
CA ASN A 302 2.28 -24.11 -28.82
C ASN A 302 2.55 -25.50 -29.43
N ASN A 303 3.75 -26.09 -29.19
CA ASN A 303 4.10 -27.44 -29.63
C ASN A 303 3.73 -28.50 -28.58
N SER A 304 3.16 -29.62 -29.00
CA SER A 304 2.69 -30.71 -28.12
C SER A 304 3.82 -31.39 -27.33
N GLN A 305 5.05 -31.34 -27.84
CA GLN A 305 6.23 -31.88 -27.18
C GLN A 305 6.70 -30.97 -26.04
N ASP A 306 6.68 -29.66 -26.26
CA ASP A 306 7.00 -28.67 -25.25
C ASP A 306 6.01 -28.68 -24.07
N LYS A 307 4.73 -29.03 -24.32
CA LYS A 307 3.73 -29.21 -23.24
C LYS A 307 4.05 -30.37 -22.31
N LYS A 308 4.57 -31.48 -22.83
CA LYS A 308 4.96 -32.64 -22.01
C LYS A 308 6.21 -32.35 -21.20
N GLU A 309 7.22 -31.73 -21.80
CA GLU A 309 8.44 -31.30 -21.11
C GLU A 309 8.11 -30.30 -20.00
N ARG A 310 7.18 -29.36 -20.25
CA ARG A 310 6.69 -28.41 -19.26
C ARG A 310 6.01 -29.09 -18.06
N ILE A 311 5.18 -30.10 -18.28
CA ILE A 311 4.53 -30.84 -17.19
C ILE A 311 5.59 -31.50 -16.31
N ILE A 312 6.61 -32.10 -16.91
CA ILE A 312 7.73 -32.75 -16.21
C ILE A 312 8.50 -31.71 -15.37
N GLU A 313 8.91 -30.58 -15.96
CA GLU A 313 9.62 -29.52 -15.27
C GLU A 313 8.83 -28.90 -14.11
N ILE A 314 7.51 -28.72 -14.26
CA ILE A 314 6.62 -28.27 -13.18
C ILE A 314 6.65 -29.25 -12.01
N PHE A 315 6.51 -30.56 -12.29
CA PHE A 315 6.53 -31.56 -11.24
C PHE A 315 7.90 -31.69 -10.58
N GLU A 316 8.99 -31.56 -11.33
CA GLU A 316 10.35 -31.52 -10.78
C GLU A 316 10.57 -30.31 -9.89
N SER A 317 10.11 -29.13 -10.29
CA SER A 317 10.17 -27.90 -9.51
C SER A 317 9.36 -27.98 -8.21
N LEU A 318 8.14 -28.53 -8.29
CA LEU A 318 7.30 -28.78 -7.11
C LEU A 318 7.95 -29.80 -6.17
N ALA A 319 8.52 -30.88 -6.72
CA ALA A 319 9.24 -31.88 -5.94
C ALA A 319 10.46 -31.27 -5.21
N LEU A 320 11.20 -30.38 -5.88
CA LEU A 320 12.35 -29.69 -5.29
C LEU A 320 11.93 -28.76 -4.16
N ASN A 321 10.84 -28.00 -4.38
CA ASN A 321 10.31 -27.08 -3.37
C ASN A 321 9.81 -27.82 -2.13
N GLU A 322 9.10 -28.94 -2.29
CA GLU A 322 8.64 -29.78 -1.18
C GLU A 322 9.81 -30.42 -0.43
N ARG A 323 10.88 -30.84 -1.12
CA ARG A 323 12.11 -31.33 -0.48
C ARG A 323 12.78 -30.24 0.36
N ASN A 324 12.89 -29.02 -0.18
CA ASN A 324 13.50 -27.88 0.52
C ASN A 324 12.69 -27.49 1.76
N ASN A 325 11.35 -27.71 1.74
CA ASN A 325 10.45 -27.49 2.86
C ASN A 325 10.38 -28.68 3.85
N GLY A 326 11.22 -29.70 3.68
CA GLY A 326 11.26 -30.88 4.55
C GLY A 326 10.12 -31.88 4.35
N GLN A 327 9.38 -31.82 3.24
CA GLN A 327 8.25 -32.68 2.91
C GLN A 327 8.61 -33.70 1.81
N GLY A 328 9.69 -34.46 2.02
CA GLY A 328 10.23 -35.38 1.04
C GLY A 328 9.25 -36.44 0.51
N PHE A 329 8.25 -36.86 1.32
CA PHE A 329 7.23 -37.81 0.86
C PHE A 329 6.31 -37.21 -0.21
N LYS A 330 5.91 -35.94 -0.03
CA LYS A 330 5.12 -35.23 -1.05
C LYS A 330 5.93 -34.97 -2.33
N ALA A 331 7.21 -34.64 -2.17
CA ALA A 331 8.10 -34.46 -3.32
C ALA A 331 8.15 -35.70 -4.23
N SER A 332 8.19 -36.90 -3.65
CA SER A 332 8.20 -38.16 -4.41
C SER A 332 6.89 -38.44 -5.17
N ALA A 333 5.80 -37.79 -4.81
CA ALA A 333 4.51 -37.95 -5.51
C ALA A 333 4.43 -37.14 -6.81
N TYR A 334 5.34 -36.19 -7.02
CA TYR A 334 5.41 -35.38 -8.26
C TYR A 334 6.36 -35.95 -9.31
N LEU A 335 7.32 -36.78 -8.91
CA LEU A 335 8.27 -37.46 -9.79
C LEU A 335 7.74 -38.85 -10.22
#